data_d129711d13577fcf22ae66ecb19ec99c
#
_entry.id   d129711d13577fcf22ae66ecb19ec99c
#
_cell.length_a   1.000
_cell.length_b   1.000
_cell.length_c   1.000
_cell.angle_alpha   90.00
_cell.angle_beta   90.00
_cell.angle_gamma   90.00
#
_symmetry.space_group_name_H-M   'P 1'
#
loop_
_entity.id
_entity.type
_entity.pdbx_description
1 polymer ?
#
loop_
_entity_poly.entity_id
_entity_poly.type
_entity_poly.pdbx_seq_one_letter_code
_entity_poly.pdbx_strand_id
1 'polypeptide(L)'
;MLNNNIVKRKNLSVIVLAFMVFVLAIVGFGCGTRTTVQLNNIPGTILNDGLAITNNTQWAWTNVQLTVNGSYNYSMEEINPQQTVNIVAKDFTHNGQSLDPSLLGAGTMLTGRCALPNNREGVFFIVWH
;
A
#
# COMPACT_ATOMS: atom_id res chain seq x y z
N MET A 1 42.37 4.68 45.97
CA MET A 1 42.57 4.62 44.50
C MET A 1 41.97 3.38 43.83
N LEU A 2 41.90 2.24 44.48
CA LEU A 2 41.33 1.01 43.89
C LEU A 2 39.82 1.04 43.72
N ASN A 3 39.07 1.81 44.49
CA ASN A 3 37.59 1.87 44.40
C ASN A 3 37.07 2.66 43.19
N ASN A 4 37.81 3.59 42.64
CA ASN A 4 37.36 4.38 41.49
C ASN A 4 37.38 3.59 40.14
N ASN A 5 38.27 2.62 40.05
CA ASN A 5 38.36 1.79 38.84
C ASN A 5 37.25 0.73 38.75
N ILE A 6 36.76 0.24 39.88
CA ILE A 6 35.70 -0.75 39.98
C ILE A 6 34.33 -0.09 39.62
N VAL A 7 34.10 1.14 40.11
CA VAL A 7 32.88 1.91 39.83
C VAL A 7 32.80 2.28 38.35
N LYS A 8 33.90 2.68 37.73
CA LYS A 8 33.94 2.98 36.30
C LYS A 8 33.63 1.76 35.40
N ARG A 9 34.13 0.58 35.80
CA ARG A 9 33.85 -0.66 35.05
C ARG A 9 32.39 -1.09 35.15
N LYS A 10 31.74 -0.95 36.29
CA LYS A 10 30.33 -1.27 36.48
C LYS A 10 29.42 -0.36 35.66
N ASN A 11 29.73 0.93 35.63
CA ASN A 11 28.92 1.87 34.82
C ASN A 11 29.08 1.65 33.33
N LEU A 12 30.26 1.28 32.85
CA LEU A 12 30.51 0.96 31.46
C LEU A 12 29.70 -0.28 31.00
N SER A 13 29.66 -1.33 31.86
CA SER A 13 28.87 -2.55 31.56
C SER A 13 27.37 -2.26 31.48
N VAL A 14 26.85 -1.43 32.37
CA VAL A 14 25.42 -1.03 32.35
C VAL A 14 25.09 -0.22 31.12
N ILE A 15 25.94 0.69 30.69
CA ILE A 15 25.75 1.50 29.47
C ILE A 15 25.78 0.63 28.21
N VAL A 16 26.71 -0.32 28.12
CA VAL A 16 26.81 -1.25 26.99
C VAL A 16 25.57 -2.17 26.92
N LEU A 17 25.09 -2.65 28.05
CA LEU A 17 23.90 -3.49 28.11
C LEU A 17 22.65 -2.71 27.74
N ALA A 18 22.50 -1.46 28.20
CA ALA A 18 21.38 -0.59 27.82
C ALA A 18 21.38 -0.27 26.31
N PHE A 19 22.55 -0.05 25.72
CA PHE A 19 22.69 0.19 24.29
C PHE A 19 22.37 -1.04 23.46
N MET A 20 22.77 -2.24 23.86
CA MET A 20 22.42 -3.49 23.22
C MET A 20 20.90 -3.75 23.24
N VAL A 21 20.25 -3.53 24.37
CA VAL A 21 18.79 -3.68 24.49
C VAL A 21 18.06 -2.69 23.59
N PHE A 22 18.55 -1.47 23.47
CA PHE A 22 17.97 -0.45 22.59
C PHE A 22 18.12 -0.80 21.11
N VAL A 23 19.27 -1.31 20.69
CA VAL A 23 19.51 -1.77 19.30
C VAL A 23 18.63 -2.97 18.96
N LEU A 24 18.47 -3.93 19.88
CA LEU A 24 17.57 -5.07 19.71
C LEU A 24 16.09 -4.64 19.61
N ALA A 25 15.68 -3.64 20.39
CA ALA A 25 14.33 -3.10 20.31
C ALA A 25 14.05 -2.43 18.94
N ILE A 26 15.01 -1.69 18.38
CA ILE A 26 14.89 -1.08 17.05
C ILE A 26 14.81 -2.17 15.97
N VAL A 27 15.61 -3.22 16.04
CA VAL A 27 15.56 -4.34 15.10
C VAL A 27 14.26 -5.15 15.26
N GLY A 28 13.74 -5.30 16.49
CA GLY A 28 12.48 -5.99 16.75
C GLY A 28 11.22 -5.21 16.32
N PHE A 29 11.27 -3.88 16.28
CA PHE A 29 10.22 -3.01 15.75
C PHE A 29 10.42 -2.64 14.27
N GLY A 30 11.61 -2.91 13.73
CA GLY A 30 11.95 -2.63 12.37
C GLY A 30 11.34 -3.63 11.42
N CYS A 31 10.27 -3.22 10.77
CA CYS A 31 9.88 -3.73 9.49
C CYS A 31 9.33 -5.15 9.45
N GLY A 32 8.05 -5.30 9.72
CA GLY A 32 7.29 -6.21 8.89
C GLY A 32 7.43 -5.73 7.44
N THR A 33 8.45 -6.20 6.70
CA THR A 33 8.56 -5.96 5.27
C THR A 33 7.33 -6.56 4.62
N ARG A 34 6.42 -5.70 4.13
CA ARG A 34 5.28 -6.17 3.36
C ARG A 34 5.81 -6.78 2.08
N THR A 35 5.49 -8.02 1.84
CA THR A 35 5.79 -8.65 0.56
C THR A 35 4.86 -8.07 -0.50
N THR A 36 5.42 -7.47 -1.53
CA THR A 36 4.65 -6.98 -2.67
C THR A 36 4.35 -8.11 -3.63
N VAL A 37 3.09 -8.26 -3.99
CA VAL A 37 2.59 -9.24 -4.95
C VAL A 37 2.05 -8.50 -6.17
N GLN A 38 2.60 -8.81 -7.34
CA GLN A 38 2.07 -8.31 -8.60
C GLN A 38 0.80 -9.08 -8.95
N LEU A 39 -0.33 -8.37 -9.02
CA LEU A 39 -1.60 -8.94 -9.48
C LEU A 39 -1.71 -8.75 -11.00
N ASN A 40 -1.77 -9.85 -11.72
CA ASN A 40 -1.78 -9.83 -13.18
C ASN A 40 -3.18 -10.06 -13.72
N ASN A 41 -3.42 -9.54 -14.92
CA ASN A 41 -4.66 -9.77 -15.68
C ASN A 41 -5.92 -9.37 -14.90
N ILE A 42 -5.86 -8.24 -14.19
CA ILE A 42 -7.03 -7.69 -13.52
C ILE A 42 -8.00 -7.16 -14.58
N PRO A 43 -9.24 -7.69 -14.64
CA PRO A 43 -10.22 -7.20 -15.59
C PRO A 43 -10.64 -5.77 -15.28
N GLY A 44 -10.59 -4.91 -16.27
CA GLY A 44 -11.03 -3.53 -16.17
C GLY A 44 -11.71 -3.08 -17.44
N THR A 45 -12.81 -2.33 -17.30
CA THR A 45 -13.60 -1.80 -18.41
C THR A 45 -13.86 -0.32 -18.21
N ILE A 46 -13.72 0.48 -19.26
CA ILE A 46 -14.16 1.88 -19.25
C ILE A 46 -15.65 1.91 -19.51
N LEU A 47 -16.36 2.63 -18.65
CA LEU A 47 -17.79 2.90 -18.74
C LEU A 47 -18.03 4.33 -19.25
N ASN A 48 -19.26 4.68 -19.61
CA ASN A 48 -19.61 6.03 -20.07
C ASN A 48 -19.31 7.12 -19.03
N ASP A 49 -19.42 6.80 -17.74
CA ASP A 49 -19.30 7.73 -16.63
C ASP A 49 -18.19 7.36 -15.63
N GLY A 50 -17.39 6.34 -15.93
CA GLY A 50 -16.36 5.86 -15.02
C GLY A 50 -15.66 4.62 -15.52
N LEU A 51 -15.32 3.74 -14.60
CA LEU A 51 -14.66 2.47 -14.89
C LEU A 51 -15.15 1.35 -13.96
N ALA A 52 -15.01 0.13 -14.42
CA ALA A 52 -15.28 -1.07 -13.64
C ALA A 52 -13.98 -1.89 -13.49
N ILE A 53 -13.75 -2.44 -12.31
CA ILE A 53 -12.68 -3.39 -12.07
C ILE A 53 -13.21 -4.62 -11.35
N THR A 54 -12.60 -5.76 -11.60
CA THR A 54 -12.97 -7.03 -10.98
C THR A 54 -11.80 -7.59 -10.18
N ASN A 55 -12.04 -7.90 -8.91
CA ASN A 55 -11.09 -8.69 -8.14
C ASN A 55 -11.19 -10.15 -8.59
N ASN A 56 -10.33 -10.57 -9.50
CA ASN A 56 -10.30 -11.95 -10.01
C ASN A 56 -9.41 -12.88 -9.16
N THR A 57 -8.98 -12.45 -7.98
CA THR A 57 -8.20 -13.27 -7.06
C THR A 57 -9.09 -13.99 -6.05
N GLN A 58 -8.51 -14.92 -5.32
CA GLN A 58 -9.20 -15.65 -4.24
C GLN A 58 -9.21 -14.89 -2.90
N TRP A 59 -8.52 -13.73 -2.82
CA TRP A 59 -8.42 -12.94 -1.60
C TRP A 59 -9.22 -11.66 -1.69
N ALA A 60 -9.81 -11.24 -0.58
CA ALA A 60 -10.35 -9.88 -0.48
C ALA A 60 -9.21 -8.86 -0.58
N TRP A 61 -9.45 -7.78 -1.31
CA TRP A 61 -8.57 -6.61 -1.36
C TRP A 61 -9.08 -5.59 -0.36
N THR A 62 -8.27 -5.21 0.60
CA THR A 62 -8.64 -4.20 1.59
C THR A 62 -7.76 -2.95 1.44
N ASN A 63 -8.25 -1.82 1.94
CA ASN A 63 -7.57 -0.53 1.80
C ASN A 63 -7.15 -0.27 0.34
N VAL A 64 -8.09 -0.39 -0.57
CA VAL A 64 -7.84 -0.28 -2.01
C VAL A 64 -7.60 1.17 -2.37
N GLN A 65 -6.49 1.44 -3.03
CA GLN A 65 -6.12 2.75 -3.56
C GLN A 65 -5.95 2.65 -5.06
N LEU A 66 -6.65 3.48 -5.79
CA LEU A 66 -6.64 3.53 -7.25
C LEU A 66 -6.16 4.90 -7.71
N THR A 67 -5.37 4.92 -8.76
CA THR A 67 -4.87 6.15 -9.38
C THR A 67 -5.03 6.07 -10.89
N VAL A 68 -5.73 7.03 -11.45
CA VAL A 68 -5.91 7.18 -12.91
C VAL A 68 -4.89 8.16 -13.44
N ASN A 69 -4.16 7.76 -14.48
CA ASN A 69 -3.15 8.57 -15.19
C ASN A 69 -2.12 9.24 -14.25
N GLY A 70 -1.80 8.56 -13.14
CA GLY A 70 -0.81 9.02 -12.18
C GLY A 70 -1.24 10.21 -11.31
N SER A 71 -2.46 10.71 -11.44
CA SER A 71 -2.87 11.97 -10.79
C SER A 71 -4.18 11.88 -10.02
N TYR A 72 -5.21 11.25 -10.58
CA TYR A 72 -6.54 11.21 -9.95
C TYR A 72 -6.68 9.99 -9.05
N ASN A 73 -6.99 10.21 -7.79
CA ASN A 73 -7.00 9.18 -6.75
C ASN A 73 -8.42 8.88 -6.26
N TYR A 74 -8.63 7.61 -5.95
CA TYR A 74 -9.83 7.09 -5.31
C TYR A 74 -9.45 6.00 -4.32
N SER A 75 -10.13 5.94 -3.18
CA SER A 75 -9.91 4.91 -2.17
C SER A 75 -11.22 4.26 -1.77
N MET A 76 -11.19 2.96 -1.51
CA MET A 76 -12.32 2.22 -0.99
C MET A 76 -11.85 1.16 0.02
N GLU A 77 -12.76 0.72 0.89
CA GLU A 77 -12.41 -0.16 1.99
C GLU A 77 -12.09 -1.58 1.53
N GLU A 78 -12.92 -2.17 0.66
CA GLU A 78 -12.82 -3.57 0.31
C GLU A 78 -13.41 -3.89 -1.07
N ILE A 79 -12.77 -4.83 -1.77
CA ILE A 79 -13.34 -5.53 -2.93
C ILE A 79 -13.22 -7.03 -2.66
N ASN A 80 -14.35 -7.70 -2.52
CA ASN A 80 -14.39 -9.14 -2.25
C ASN A 80 -13.89 -9.97 -3.44
N PRO A 81 -13.48 -11.23 -3.22
CA PRO A 81 -13.13 -12.13 -4.31
C PRO A 81 -14.25 -12.24 -5.34
N GLN A 82 -13.91 -12.17 -6.61
CA GLN A 82 -14.82 -12.24 -7.76
C GLN A 82 -15.86 -11.09 -7.86
N GLN A 83 -15.71 -10.07 -7.04
CA GLN A 83 -16.56 -8.88 -7.08
C GLN A 83 -16.10 -7.91 -8.17
N THR A 84 -17.05 -7.39 -8.93
CA THR A 84 -16.87 -6.24 -9.83
C THR A 84 -17.39 -4.99 -9.14
N VAL A 85 -16.61 -3.94 -9.15
CA VAL A 85 -17.02 -2.62 -8.63
C VAL A 85 -17.02 -1.60 -9.78
N ASN A 86 -18.08 -0.79 -9.82
CA ASN A 86 -18.19 0.34 -10.73
C ASN A 86 -17.84 1.61 -9.98
N ILE A 87 -16.93 2.40 -10.51
CA ILE A 87 -16.46 3.63 -9.88
C ILE A 87 -16.70 4.76 -10.84
N VAL A 88 -17.46 5.75 -10.39
CA VAL A 88 -17.80 6.93 -11.21
C VAL A 88 -16.57 7.83 -11.32
N ALA A 89 -16.31 8.35 -12.51
CA ALA A 89 -15.13 9.19 -12.78
C ALA A 89 -15.02 10.39 -11.82
N LYS A 90 -16.16 11.02 -11.50
CA LYS A 90 -16.20 12.17 -10.58
C LYS A 90 -15.71 11.89 -9.16
N ASP A 91 -15.67 10.61 -8.75
CA ASP A 91 -15.19 10.21 -7.43
C ASP A 91 -13.66 10.10 -7.38
N PHE A 92 -12.99 10.06 -8.54
CA PHE A 92 -11.55 10.25 -8.62
C PHE A 92 -11.21 11.73 -8.56
N THR A 93 -10.32 12.10 -7.66
CA THR A 93 -9.98 13.51 -7.45
C THR A 93 -8.48 13.78 -7.51
N HIS A 94 -8.13 14.96 -8.01
CA HIS A 94 -6.77 15.51 -7.99
C HIS A 94 -6.85 16.98 -7.57
N ASN A 95 -6.21 17.33 -6.47
CA ASN A 95 -6.23 18.70 -5.91
C ASN A 95 -7.66 19.26 -5.77
N GLY A 96 -8.62 18.40 -5.32
CA GLY A 96 -10.01 18.78 -5.15
C GLY A 96 -10.83 18.84 -6.45
N GLN A 97 -10.25 18.55 -7.59
CA GLN A 97 -10.95 18.49 -8.88
C GLN A 97 -11.29 17.05 -9.25
N SER A 98 -12.51 16.83 -9.68
CA SER A 98 -12.98 15.54 -10.16
C SER A 98 -12.46 15.20 -11.55
N LEU A 99 -12.25 13.90 -11.81
CA LEU A 99 -11.91 13.39 -13.12
C LEU A 99 -13.08 13.58 -14.08
N ASP A 100 -12.82 14.20 -15.23
CA ASP A 100 -13.78 14.30 -16.32
C ASP A 100 -13.89 12.92 -17.03
N PRO A 101 -15.10 12.33 -17.17
CA PRO A 101 -15.26 11.05 -17.86
C PRO A 101 -14.75 11.05 -19.29
N SER A 102 -14.74 12.20 -19.96
CA SER A 102 -14.24 12.33 -21.34
C SER A 102 -12.74 12.07 -21.47
N LEU A 103 -11.99 12.10 -20.36
CA LEU A 103 -10.57 11.79 -20.32
C LEU A 103 -10.30 10.28 -20.24
N LEU A 104 -11.33 9.47 -20.01
CA LEU A 104 -11.22 8.02 -20.01
C LEU A 104 -11.34 7.47 -21.44
N GLY A 105 -10.40 6.62 -21.82
CA GLY A 105 -10.40 6.04 -23.17
C GLY A 105 -9.08 5.31 -23.46
N ALA A 106 -8.77 5.18 -24.73
CA ALA A 106 -7.49 4.61 -25.15
C ALA A 106 -6.33 5.40 -24.59
N GLY A 107 -5.34 4.71 -24.03
CA GLY A 107 -4.19 5.32 -23.35
C GLY A 107 -4.40 5.63 -21.87
N THR A 108 -5.62 5.48 -21.34
CA THR A 108 -5.85 5.58 -19.89
C THR A 108 -5.11 4.48 -19.15
N MET A 109 -4.46 4.83 -18.06
CA MET A 109 -3.77 3.91 -17.18
C MET A 109 -4.36 3.97 -15.77
N LEU A 110 -4.71 2.82 -15.24
CA LEU A 110 -5.12 2.65 -13.84
C LEU A 110 -4.02 1.90 -13.10
N THR A 111 -3.55 2.46 -12.01
CA THR A 111 -2.72 1.74 -11.05
C THR A 111 -3.52 1.48 -9.78
N GLY A 112 -3.35 0.30 -9.21
CA GLY A 112 -4.02 -0.09 -7.99
C GLY A 112 -3.08 -0.67 -6.96
N ARG A 113 -3.38 -0.41 -5.68
CA ARG A 113 -2.70 -0.98 -4.52
C ARG A 113 -3.76 -1.43 -3.52
N CYS A 114 -3.52 -2.55 -2.88
CA CYS A 114 -4.41 -3.06 -1.85
C CYS A 114 -3.64 -3.87 -0.81
N ALA A 115 -4.21 -4.00 0.38
CA ALA A 115 -3.71 -4.95 1.37
C ALA A 115 -4.28 -6.35 1.08
N LEU A 116 -3.43 -7.36 1.18
CA LEU A 116 -3.75 -8.77 1.06
C LEU A 116 -3.51 -9.47 2.40
N PRO A 117 -4.08 -10.69 2.62
CA PRO A 117 -3.78 -11.47 3.81
C PRO A 117 -2.29 -11.73 4.01
N ASN A 118 -1.88 -12.02 5.26
CA ASN A 118 -0.51 -12.34 5.64
C ASN A 118 0.50 -11.20 5.39
N ASN A 119 0.10 -9.96 5.68
CA ASN A 119 0.96 -8.78 5.57
C ASN A 119 1.57 -8.60 4.16
N ARG A 120 0.79 -8.90 3.13
CA ARG A 120 1.17 -8.70 1.73
C ARG A 120 0.49 -7.45 1.18
N GLU A 121 1.11 -6.86 0.19
CA GLU A 121 0.54 -5.76 -0.59
C GLU A 121 0.36 -6.22 -2.04
N GLY A 122 -0.85 -6.11 -2.56
CA GLY A 122 -1.14 -6.32 -3.96
C GLY A 122 -0.96 -5.03 -4.74
N VAL A 123 -0.32 -5.12 -5.90
CA VAL A 123 -0.19 -4.01 -6.85
C VAL A 123 -0.58 -4.48 -8.25
N PHE A 124 -1.29 -3.63 -8.98
CA PHE A 124 -1.68 -3.93 -10.36
C PHE A 124 -1.75 -2.67 -11.20
N PHE A 125 -1.73 -2.85 -12.50
CA PHE A 125 -2.00 -1.77 -13.44
C PHE A 125 -2.80 -2.29 -14.63
N ILE A 126 -3.62 -1.43 -15.18
CA ILE A 126 -4.44 -1.69 -16.37
C ILE A 126 -4.18 -0.54 -17.35
N VAL A 127 -3.92 -0.87 -18.60
CA VAL A 127 -3.80 0.11 -19.69
C VAL A 127 -4.85 -0.25 -20.74
N TRP A 128 -5.68 0.72 -21.10
CA TRP A 128 -6.66 0.57 -22.16
C TRP A 128 -6.08 1.04 -23.50
N HIS A 129 -6.18 0.21 -24.51
CA HIS A 129 -5.66 0.45 -25.86
C HIS A 129 -6.77 0.75 -26.86
#